data_fbdf966a00666566d573608d3ed53733
#
_entry.id   fbdf966a00666566d573608d3ed53733
#
_cell.length_a   1.000
_cell.length_b   1.000
_cell.length_c   1.000
_cell.angle_alpha   90.00
_cell.angle_beta   90.00
_cell.angle_gamma   90.00
#
_symmetry.space_group_name_H-M   'P 1'
#
loop_
_entity.id
_entity.type
_entity.pdbx_description
1 polymer ?
#
loop_
_entity_poly.entity_id
_entity_poly.type
_entity_poly.pdbx_seq_one_letter_code
_entity_poly.pdbx_strand_id
1 'polypeptide(L)'
;LEPETEYEFRAVTAQDRRDDNVVPFTTEAADQLPNFNFDSWYKDGKNWYANADMGDNYFWDSGNKGANTLSEVNPTSPEETFVVSGKAVRMESKYVILAFAGGNIYSGSFGAVSGLGASINFGRPYTCRPTALHGWYSYAPKAIDKVKAPYEDLKGTMDVGKIYVALTDWSSPFNVNTNTGTFFVPDEDPAVIAYGELEIPENSNGEYKEFTIDLEYRDLERIPTHVLVVATASKYADYFTGGVGSTMYIDEFEFIFE
;
A
#
# COMPACT_ATOMS: atom_id res chain seq x y z
N LEU A 1 25.66 -6.77 3.42
CA LEU A 1 26.14 -7.32 2.14
C LEU A 1 25.49 -6.52 1.00
N GLU A 2 26.22 -6.29 -0.10
CA GLU A 2 25.66 -5.61 -1.28
C GLU A 2 24.66 -6.53 -1.98
N PRO A 3 23.52 -6.00 -2.50
CA PRO A 3 22.56 -6.79 -3.25
C PRO A 3 23.15 -7.39 -4.53
N GLU A 4 22.58 -8.51 -5.01
CA GLU A 4 22.96 -9.22 -6.25
C GLU A 4 24.48 -9.47 -6.39
N THR A 5 25.15 -9.63 -5.25
CA THR A 5 26.60 -9.77 -5.19
C THR A 5 26.97 -11.19 -4.75
N GLU A 6 27.93 -11.79 -5.44
CA GLU A 6 28.46 -13.11 -5.09
C GLU A 6 29.40 -12.99 -3.90
N TYR A 7 29.17 -13.79 -2.86
CA TYR A 7 29.97 -13.90 -1.66
C TYR A 7 30.34 -15.35 -1.41
N GLU A 8 31.37 -15.53 -0.61
CA GLU A 8 31.80 -16.84 -0.12
C GLU A 8 31.65 -16.91 1.40
N PHE A 9 30.93 -17.89 1.88
CA PHE A 9 30.81 -18.19 3.31
C PHE A 9 31.73 -19.35 3.67
N ARG A 10 32.48 -19.19 4.76
CA ARG A 10 33.32 -20.25 5.33
C ARG A 10 33.19 -20.29 6.86
N ALA A 11 32.82 -21.46 7.39
CA ALA A 11 32.86 -21.70 8.82
C ALA A 11 34.27 -22.14 9.21
N VAL A 12 34.91 -21.46 10.17
CA VAL A 12 36.26 -21.74 10.66
C VAL A 12 36.21 -22.06 12.14
N THR A 13 36.75 -23.21 12.53
CA THR A 13 37.00 -23.52 13.94
C THR A 13 38.47 -23.34 14.27
N ALA A 14 38.83 -23.25 15.55
CA ALA A 14 40.24 -23.16 15.98
C ALA A 14 41.12 -24.37 15.54
N GLN A 15 40.47 -25.48 15.24
CA GLN A 15 41.12 -26.76 14.92
C GLN A 15 41.01 -27.16 13.44
N ASP A 16 40.10 -26.57 12.68
CA ASP A 16 39.85 -26.89 11.28
C ASP A 16 39.78 -25.60 10.44
N ARG A 17 40.83 -25.42 9.62
CA ARG A 17 40.97 -24.28 8.70
C ARG A 17 41.11 -24.78 7.25
N ARG A 18 40.37 -25.83 6.88
CA ARG A 18 40.42 -26.34 5.51
C ARG A 18 39.84 -25.35 4.53
N ASP A 19 40.52 -25.13 3.41
CA ASP A 19 40.07 -24.22 2.34
C ASP A 19 39.02 -24.85 1.43
N ASP A 20 38.65 -26.10 1.63
CA ASP A 20 37.66 -26.86 0.88
C ASP A 20 36.23 -26.73 1.42
N ASN A 21 36.01 -25.88 2.45
CA ASN A 21 34.73 -25.68 3.13
C ASN A 21 34.14 -24.30 2.82
N VAL A 22 34.27 -23.87 1.57
CA VAL A 22 33.73 -22.59 1.08
C VAL A 22 32.42 -22.85 0.36
N VAL A 23 31.36 -22.09 0.73
CA VAL A 23 30.06 -22.13 0.09
C VAL A 23 29.81 -20.79 -0.58
N PRO A 24 29.80 -20.73 -1.91
CA PRO A 24 29.42 -19.51 -2.60
C PRO A 24 27.89 -19.29 -2.49
N PHE A 25 27.49 -18.05 -2.39
CA PHE A 25 26.09 -17.63 -2.49
C PHE A 25 26.00 -16.23 -3.11
N THR A 26 24.86 -15.90 -3.71
CA THR A 26 24.56 -14.58 -4.24
C THR A 26 23.47 -13.95 -3.37
N THR A 27 23.67 -12.70 -2.98
CA THR A 27 22.64 -11.95 -2.24
C THR A 27 21.43 -11.65 -3.11
N GLU A 28 20.26 -11.51 -2.47
CA GLU A 28 19.02 -11.20 -3.16
C GLU A 28 19.03 -9.76 -3.71
N ALA A 29 18.15 -9.47 -4.69
CA ALA A 29 17.92 -8.13 -5.19
C ALA A 29 17.25 -7.25 -4.11
N ALA A 30 17.50 -5.93 -4.17
CA ALA A 30 16.99 -4.94 -3.25
C ALA A 30 16.34 -3.76 -4.02
N ASP A 31 15.41 -4.09 -4.93
CA ASP A 31 14.76 -3.09 -5.77
C ASP A 31 13.69 -2.31 -5.01
N GLN A 32 13.68 -0.99 -5.19
CA GLN A 32 12.58 -0.15 -4.75
C GLN A 32 11.40 -0.23 -5.71
N LEU A 33 10.20 0.13 -5.24
CA LEU A 33 9.02 0.18 -6.10
C LEU A 33 9.06 1.40 -7.03
N PRO A 34 8.46 1.30 -8.23
CA PRO A 34 8.36 2.45 -9.13
C PRO A 34 7.62 3.62 -8.46
N ASN A 35 8.17 4.84 -8.60
CA ASN A 35 7.59 6.07 -8.05
C ASN A 35 7.19 5.96 -6.55
N PHE A 36 8.05 5.33 -5.75
CA PHE A 36 7.75 5.07 -4.35
C PHE A 36 7.88 6.34 -3.48
N ASN A 37 8.58 7.37 -3.99
CA ASN A 37 8.59 8.73 -3.44
C ASN A 37 7.40 9.59 -3.88
N PHE A 38 6.52 9.09 -4.77
CA PHE A 38 5.30 9.73 -5.27
C PHE A 38 5.48 11.05 -6.05
N ASP A 39 6.64 11.34 -6.57
CA ASP A 39 6.93 12.59 -7.32
C ASP A 39 6.29 12.63 -8.70
N SER A 40 6.01 11.48 -9.31
CA SER A 40 5.50 11.39 -10.67
C SER A 40 3.99 11.21 -10.69
N TRP A 41 3.30 12.09 -11.42
CA TRP A 41 1.85 12.05 -11.55
C TRP A 41 1.42 12.20 -13.00
N TYR A 42 0.50 11.34 -13.40
CA TYR A 42 -0.13 11.34 -14.71
C TYR A 42 -1.63 11.59 -14.57
N LYS A 43 -2.20 12.31 -15.53
CA LYS A 43 -3.65 12.56 -15.59
C LYS A 43 -4.22 12.01 -16.88
N ASP A 44 -5.14 11.04 -16.77
CA ASP A 44 -5.91 10.52 -17.89
C ASP A 44 -7.37 10.93 -17.74
N GLY A 45 -7.84 11.77 -18.66
CA GLY A 45 -9.16 12.38 -18.58
C GLY A 45 -9.35 13.13 -17.27
N LYS A 46 -10.21 12.59 -16.38
CA LYS A 46 -10.51 13.18 -15.07
C LYS A 46 -9.69 12.57 -13.93
N ASN A 47 -9.05 11.42 -14.17
CA ASN A 47 -8.41 10.64 -13.12
C ASN A 47 -6.94 11.01 -12.95
N TRP A 48 -6.50 11.18 -11.71
CA TRP A 48 -5.12 11.27 -11.32
C TRP A 48 -4.55 9.88 -10.97
N TYR A 49 -3.32 9.63 -11.38
CA TYR A 49 -2.55 8.42 -11.10
C TYR A 49 -1.15 8.79 -10.62
N ALA A 50 -0.68 8.18 -9.54
CA ALA A 50 0.67 8.35 -9.02
C ALA A 50 1.69 7.52 -9.83
N ASN A 51 1.78 7.79 -11.12
CA ASN A 51 2.68 7.13 -12.06
C ASN A 51 3.19 8.16 -13.07
N ALA A 52 4.34 7.90 -13.68
CA ALA A 52 4.85 8.76 -14.76
C ALA A 52 3.97 8.70 -16.02
N ASP A 53 3.41 7.52 -16.31
CA ASP A 53 2.46 7.25 -17.40
C ASP A 53 1.57 6.05 -17.07
N MET A 54 0.69 5.66 -18.00
CA MET A 54 -0.19 4.49 -17.90
C MET A 54 0.31 3.29 -18.73
N GLY A 55 1.58 3.30 -19.11
CA GLY A 55 2.23 2.22 -19.86
C GLY A 55 2.67 1.05 -18.96
N ASP A 56 3.73 0.37 -19.38
CA ASP A 56 4.23 -0.84 -18.72
C ASP A 56 4.67 -0.61 -17.26
N ASN A 57 5.01 0.63 -16.91
CA ASN A 57 5.41 1.04 -15.56
C ASN A 57 4.23 1.50 -14.68
N TYR A 58 2.99 1.34 -15.12
CA TYR A 58 1.81 1.60 -14.31
C TYR A 58 1.79 0.68 -13.09
N PHE A 59 1.99 1.25 -11.92
CA PHE A 59 2.17 0.49 -10.67
C PHE A 59 1.09 0.81 -9.63
N TRP A 60 0.77 2.10 -9.47
CA TRP A 60 -0.15 2.61 -8.46
C TRP A 60 -1.52 2.95 -9.06
N ASP A 61 -2.58 2.58 -8.34
CA ASP A 61 -3.95 2.97 -8.65
C ASP A 61 -4.69 3.40 -7.37
N SER A 62 -5.93 3.84 -7.54
CA SER A 62 -6.76 4.36 -6.46
C SER A 62 -8.25 4.19 -6.78
N GLY A 63 -9.11 4.60 -5.85
CA GLY A 63 -10.56 4.67 -6.05
C GLY A 63 -11.05 5.79 -6.98
N ASN A 64 -10.15 6.58 -7.58
CA ASN A 64 -10.52 7.72 -8.43
C ASN A 64 -11.45 7.36 -9.58
N LYS A 65 -11.17 6.26 -10.29
CA LYS A 65 -11.99 5.77 -11.41
C LYS A 65 -13.44 5.51 -10.98
N GLY A 66 -13.61 4.90 -9.79
CA GLY A 66 -14.92 4.65 -9.21
C GLY A 66 -15.66 5.96 -8.88
N ALA A 67 -15.00 6.87 -8.18
CA ALA A 67 -15.55 8.17 -7.80
C ALA A 67 -15.90 9.02 -9.04
N ASN A 68 -15.04 9.05 -10.06
CA ASN A 68 -15.23 9.81 -11.29
C ASN A 68 -16.31 9.23 -12.23
N THR A 69 -16.72 8.00 -12.05
CA THR A 69 -17.88 7.44 -12.77
C THR A 69 -19.17 8.13 -12.36
N LEU A 70 -19.27 8.58 -11.10
CA LEU A 70 -20.48 9.20 -10.53
C LEU A 70 -20.36 10.72 -10.43
N SER A 71 -19.15 11.28 -10.37
CA SER A 71 -18.90 12.72 -10.24
C SER A 71 -17.49 13.08 -10.72
N GLU A 72 -17.16 14.38 -10.78
CA GLU A 72 -15.80 14.84 -11.16
C GLU A 72 -14.91 15.03 -9.91
N VAL A 73 -14.74 13.97 -9.13
CA VAL A 73 -14.01 14.03 -7.86
C VAL A 73 -12.89 12.99 -7.82
N ASN A 74 -11.69 13.43 -7.45
CA ASN A 74 -10.58 12.55 -7.15
C ASN A 74 -10.37 12.51 -5.62
N PRO A 75 -10.71 11.40 -4.94
CA PRO A 75 -10.33 11.18 -3.55
C PRO A 75 -8.81 11.15 -3.36
N THR A 76 -8.05 10.79 -4.39
CA THR A 76 -6.60 10.74 -4.38
C THR A 76 -6.03 11.68 -5.46
N SER A 77 -5.09 12.53 -5.08
CA SER A 77 -4.52 13.55 -5.96
C SER A 77 -3.09 13.90 -5.55
N PRO A 78 -2.27 14.50 -6.45
CA PRO A 78 -0.99 15.07 -6.05
C PRO A 78 -1.18 16.22 -5.06
N GLU A 79 -0.23 16.35 -4.14
CA GLU A 79 0.00 17.52 -3.29
C GLU A 79 1.37 18.09 -3.61
N GLU A 80 1.47 19.42 -3.74
CA GLU A 80 2.71 20.09 -4.15
C GLU A 80 3.19 21.15 -3.14
N THR A 81 2.40 21.42 -2.11
CA THR A 81 2.70 22.49 -1.14
C THR A 81 2.94 21.97 0.27
N PHE A 82 2.24 20.91 0.64
CA PHE A 82 2.42 20.21 1.91
C PHE A 82 3.06 18.85 1.64
N VAL A 83 4.39 18.84 1.61
CA VAL A 83 5.24 17.71 1.20
C VAL A 83 6.43 17.57 2.14
N VAL A 84 7.00 16.39 2.20
CA VAL A 84 8.35 16.16 2.76
C VAL A 84 9.38 16.52 1.71
N SER A 85 9.16 16.03 0.47
CA SER A 85 10.00 16.33 -0.70
C SER A 85 9.14 16.30 -1.96
N GLY A 86 9.57 16.94 -3.04
CA GLY A 86 8.96 16.85 -4.37
C GLY A 86 7.44 16.99 -4.38
N LYS A 87 6.72 15.87 -4.46
CA LYS A 87 5.26 15.78 -4.38
C LYS A 87 4.83 14.64 -3.48
N ALA A 88 3.70 14.83 -2.81
CA ALA A 88 3.07 13.84 -1.96
C ALA A 88 1.75 13.30 -2.54
N VAL A 89 1.25 12.22 -1.98
CA VAL A 89 -0.12 11.74 -2.21
C VAL A 89 -1.04 12.39 -1.19
N ARG A 90 -2.07 13.09 -1.66
CA ARG A 90 -3.20 13.54 -0.83
C ARG A 90 -4.39 12.62 -1.03
N MET A 91 -4.85 11.98 0.02
CA MET A 91 -6.00 11.09 0.08
C MET A 91 -7.07 11.71 0.96
N GLU A 92 -8.23 12.02 0.42
CA GLU A 92 -9.36 12.59 1.16
C GLU A 92 -10.63 11.76 0.93
N SER A 93 -11.17 11.20 1.99
CA SER A 93 -12.43 10.44 1.94
C SER A 93 -13.60 11.36 1.63
N LYS A 94 -14.42 10.99 0.66
CA LYS A 94 -15.51 11.80 0.12
C LYS A 94 -16.83 11.04 0.08
N TYR A 95 -17.92 11.76 0.05
CA TYR A 95 -19.23 11.19 -0.25
C TYR A 95 -19.65 11.59 -1.66
N VAL A 96 -19.74 10.61 -2.54
CA VAL A 96 -19.99 10.82 -3.95
C VAL A 96 -21.40 10.34 -4.28
N ILE A 97 -22.31 11.28 -4.45
CA ILE A 97 -23.74 11.08 -4.75
C ILE A 97 -24.43 10.13 -3.76
N LEU A 98 -24.15 8.81 -3.80
CA LEU A 98 -24.81 7.78 -2.99
C LEU A 98 -23.83 6.81 -2.32
N ALA A 99 -22.53 6.99 -2.52
CA ALA A 99 -21.49 6.08 -2.00
C ALA A 99 -20.41 6.84 -1.26
N PHE A 100 -19.89 6.24 -0.19
CA PHE A 100 -18.65 6.68 0.44
C PHE A 100 -17.47 6.20 -0.43
N ALA A 101 -16.58 7.11 -0.76
CA ALA A 101 -15.36 6.88 -1.52
C ALA A 101 -14.16 7.22 -0.64
N GLY A 102 -13.51 6.24 -0.07
CA GLY A 102 -12.30 6.42 0.71
C GLY A 102 -11.14 6.94 -0.14
N GLY A 103 -10.42 7.95 0.37
CA GLY A 103 -9.14 8.34 -0.19
C GLY A 103 -8.13 7.21 0.04
N ASN A 104 -7.61 6.64 -1.03
CA ASN A 104 -6.68 5.52 -0.97
C ASN A 104 -5.72 5.50 -2.15
N ILE A 105 -4.59 4.81 -1.97
CA ILE A 105 -3.67 4.41 -3.04
C ILE A 105 -3.23 2.98 -2.77
N TYR A 106 -3.00 2.21 -3.83
CA TYR A 106 -2.53 0.83 -3.73
C TYR A 106 -1.68 0.42 -4.93
N SER A 107 -0.75 -0.52 -4.70
CA SER A 107 -0.08 -1.23 -5.79
C SER A 107 -1.05 -2.24 -6.42
N GLY A 108 -1.48 -1.97 -7.65
CA GLY A 108 -2.52 -2.76 -8.29
C GLY A 108 -3.19 -2.06 -9.45
N SER A 109 -4.42 -2.46 -9.76
CA SER A 109 -5.23 -1.81 -10.79
C SER A 109 -6.71 -1.79 -10.42
N PHE A 110 -7.36 -0.67 -10.71
CA PHE A 110 -8.82 -0.58 -10.61
C PHE A 110 -9.46 -1.42 -11.73
N GLY A 111 -10.37 -2.30 -11.37
CA GLY A 111 -11.10 -3.14 -12.32
C GLY A 111 -12.30 -2.40 -12.92
N ALA A 112 -13.49 -2.69 -12.43
CA ALA A 112 -14.74 -2.15 -12.96
C ALA A 112 -15.68 -1.69 -11.85
N VAL A 113 -16.49 -0.66 -12.15
CA VAL A 113 -17.64 -0.28 -11.33
C VAL A 113 -18.83 -1.16 -11.68
N SER A 114 -19.54 -1.66 -10.69
CA SER A 114 -20.79 -2.40 -10.86
C SER A 114 -21.77 -1.99 -9.76
N GLY A 115 -22.85 -1.34 -10.12
CA GLY A 115 -23.77 -0.74 -9.16
C GLY A 115 -23.10 0.34 -8.30
N LEU A 116 -23.13 0.18 -6.98
CA LEU A 116 -22.43 1.05 -6.03
C LEU A 116 -21.05 0.50 -5.61
N GLY A 117 -20.71 -0.71 -6.04
CA GLY A 117 -19.44 -1.36 -5.72
C GLY A 117 -18.46 -1.35 -6.88
N ALA A 118 -17.28 -1.90 -6.60
CA ALA A 118 -16.19 -2.00 -7.55
C ALA A 118 -15.40 -3.31 -7.38
N SER A 119 -14.68 -3.67 -8.42
CA SER A 119 -13.61 -4.65 -8.34
C SER A 119 -12.25 -3.97 -8.43
N ILE A 120 -11.28 -4.50 -7.71
CA ILE A 120 -9.90 -4.00 -7.64
C ILE A 120 -8.98 -5.22 -7.73
N ASN A 121 -7.91 -5.12 -8.51
CA ASN A 121 -6.89 -6.15 -8.57
C ASN A 121 -5.69 -5.68 -7.74
N PHE A 122 -5.51 -6.24 -6.57
CA PHE A 122 -4.42 -5.95 -5.65
C PHE A 122 -3.16 -6.74 -6.01
N GLY A 123 -2.03 -6.09 -5.88
CA GLY A 123 -0.71 -6.68 -6.10
C GLY A 123 -0.11 -6.36 -7.46
N ARG A 124 1.19 -6.14 -7.44
CA ARG A 124 2.05 -5.96 -8.61
C ARG A 124 3.21 -6.94 -8.55
N PRO A 125 3.76 -7.37 -9.69
CA PRO A 125 4.90 -8.27 -9.71
C PRO A 125 6.09 -7.71 -8.91
N TYR A 126 6.62 -8.53 -8.02
CA TYR A 126 7.75 -8.16 -7.18
C TYR A 126 8.34 -9.42 -6.53
N THR A 127 9.67 -9.52 -6.48
CA THR A 127 10.37 -10.72 -6.02
C THR A 127 11.38 -10.46 -4.90
N CYS A 128 11.64 -9.19 -4.55
CA CYS A 128 12.57 -8.87 -3.47
C CYS A 128 11.92 -9.06 -2.09
N ARG A 129 12.77 -9.11 -1.07
CA ARG A 129 12.39 -9.46 0.32
C ARG A 129 12.82 -8.35 1.30
N PRO A 130 12.16 -7.17 1.26
CA PRO A 130 12.43 -6.10 2.22
C PRO A 130 12.08 -6.55 3.64
N THR A 131 12.79 -6.00 4.63
CA THR A 131 12.51 -6.22 6.05
C THR A 131 11.52 -5.22 6.62
N ALA A 132 11.43 -4.01 6.03
CA ALA A 132 10.51 -2.99 6.48
C ALA A 132 10.08 -2.03 5.36
N LEU A 133 8.96 -1.34 5.57
CA LEU A 133 8.53 -0.16 4.82
C LEU A 133 8.77 1.08 5.71
N HIS A 134 9.55 2.02 5.21
CA HIS A 134 9.76 3.33 5.80
C HIS A 134 9.05 4.42 5.00
N GLY A 135 8.73 5.55 5.63
CA GLY A 135 8.15 6.71 4.96
C GLY A 135 7.58 7.74 5.92
N TRP A 136 6.79 8.64 5.36
CA TRP A 136 6.18 9.76 6.08
C TRP A 136 4.68 9.81 5.85
N TYR A 137 3.93 10.18 6.88
CA TYR A 137 2.50 10.46 6.77
C TYR A 137 2.09 11.70 7.57
N SER A 138 1.00 12.31 7.16
CA SER A 138 0.23 13.26 7.98
C SER A 138 -1.24 12.89 7.90
N TYR A 139 -1.95 12.87 9.02
CA TYR A 139 -3.33 12.42 9.09
C TYR A 139 -4.23 13.38 9.87
N ALA A 140 -5.39 13.67 9.31
CA ALA A 140 -6.44 14.49 9.92
C ALA A 140 -7.78 13.73 9.87
N PRO A 141 -8.09 12.91 10.89
CA PRO A 141 -9.33 12.15 10.95
C PRO A 141 -10.57 13.04 11.12
N LYS A 142 -11.72 12.55 10.66
CA LYS A 142 -13.04 13.09 10.95
C LYS A 142 -13.87 12.04 11.68
N ALA A 143 -14.93 12.47 12.34
CA ALA A 143 -15.89 11.53 12.91
C ALA A 143 -16.54 10.71 11.78
N ILE A 144 -16.65 9.40 11.97
CA ILE A 144 -17.33 8.49 11.04
C ILE A 144 -18.81 8.90 10.96
N ASP A 145 -19.21 9.42 9.81
CA ASP A 145 -20.59 9.87 9.53
C ASP A 145 -21.30 8.98 8.51
N LYS A 146 -20.57 8.15 7.79
CA LYS A 146 -21.07 7.14 6.87
C LYS A 146 -20.73 5.76 7.41
N VAL A 147 -21.75 4.93 7.54
CA VAL A 147 -21.59 3.55 8.03
C VAL A 147 -22.44 2.59 7.20
N LYS A 148 -21.94 1.36 7.07
CA LYS A 148 -22.63 0.24 6.46
C LYS A 148 -22.28 -1.04 7.21
N ALA A 149 -23.13 -2.06 7.10
CA ALA A 149 -22.89 -3.36 7.72
C ALA A 149 -21.49 -3.92 7.36
N PRO A 150 -20.77 -4.48 8.33
CA PRO A 150 -21.15 -4.73 9.73
C PRO A 150 -20.69 -3.64 10.72
N TYR A 151 -20.40 -2.42 10.29
CA TYR A 151 -19.71 -1.37 11.06
C TYR A 151 -20.63 -0.20 11.47
N GLU A 152 -21.94 -0.44 11.65
CA GLU A 152 -22.92 0.61 12.02
C GLU A 152 -22.64 1.21 13.40
N ASP A 153 -22.07 0.43 14.30
CA ASP A 153 -21.71 0.81 15.67
C ASP A 153 -20.54 1.82 15.73
N LEU A 154 -19.77 1.95 14.64
CA LEU A 154 -18.67 2.92 14.57
C LEU A 154 -19.15 4.36 14.34
N LYS A 155 -20.43 4.56 14.07
CA LYS A 155 -20.95 5.92 13.79
C LYS A 155 -20.69 6.90 14.94
N GLY A 156 -20.01 8.00 14.62
CA GLY A 156 -19.64 9.03 15.57
C GLY A 156 -18.29 8.83 16.25
N THR A 157 -17.65 7.66 16.13
CA THR A 157 -16.25 7.47 16.54
C THR A 157 -15.32 8.18 15.56
N MET A 158 -14.06 8.40 15.95
CA MET A 158 -13.07 8.98 15.03
C MET A 158 -12.66 7.92 14.01
N ASP A 159 -12.47 8.37 12.76
CA ASP A 159 -11.93 7.53 11.68
C ASP A 159 -10.47 7.16 11.94
N VAL A 160 -10.01 6.09 11.30
CA VAL A 160 -8.65 5.57 11.44
C VAL A 160 -8.03 5.45 10.05
N GLY A 161 -6.87 6.06 9.87
CA GLY A 161 -6.04 5.82 8.70
C GLY A 161 -5.30 4.49 8.81
N LYS A 162 -4.92 3.92 7.66
CA LYS A 162 -4.17 2.66 7.66
C LYS A 162 -3.16 2.64 6.52
N ILE A 163 -1.96 2.14 6.82
CA ILE A 163 -0.93 1.79 5.84
C ILE A 163 -0.59 0.33 6.07
N TYR A 164 -0.48 -0.47 5.02
CA TYR A 164 -0.03 -1.86 5.15
C TYR A 164 0.70 -2.34 3.91
N VAL A 165 1.52 -3.36 4.11
CA VAL A 165 2.27 -4.03 3.07
C VAL A 165 2.17 -5.54 3.23
N ALA A 166 2.02 -6.26 2.10
CA ALA A 166 2.05 -7.70 2.04
C ALA A 166 2.94 -8.16 0.89
N LEU A 167 3.78 -9.15 1.16
CA LEU A 167 4.47 -9.95 0.14
C LEU A 167 3.72 -11.27 -0.01
N THR A 168 3.45 -11.67 -1.25
CA THR A 168 2.63 -12.85 -1.52
C THR A 168 3.20 -13.68 -2.67
N ASP A 169 2.87 -14.97 -2.73
CA ASP A 169 3.17 -15.83 -3.87
C ASP A 169 1.93 -16.08 -4.74
N TRP A 170 1.04 -15.10 -4.83
CA TRP A 170 -0.13 -15.17 -5.71
C TRP A 170 0.27 -15.53 -7.15
N SER A 171 -0.50 -16.38 -7.80
CA SER A 171 -0.33 -16.70 -9.22
C SER A 171 -0.84 -15.61 -10.16
N SER A 172 -1.65 -14.69 -9.64
CA SER A 172 -2.22 -13.51 -10.31
C SER A 172 -2.67 -12.51 -9.24
N PRO A 173 -2.85 -11.22 -9.57
CA PRO A 173 -3.35 -10.23 -8.63
C PRO A 173 -4.63 -10.67 -7.91
N PHE A 174 -4.74 -10.38 -6.62
CA PHE A 174 -5.90 -10.72 -5.80
C PHE A 174 -7.09 -9.82 -6.17
N ASN A 175 -8.22 -10.42 -6.54
CA ASN A 175 -9.41 -9.65 -6.94
C ASN A 175 -10.31 -9.35 -5.74
N VAL A 176 -10.25 -8.12 -5.26
CA VAL A 176 -11.23 -7.56 -4.31
C VAL A 176 -12.52 -7.24 -5.05
N ASN A 177 -13.66 -7.59 -4.47
CA ASN A 177 -14.96 -7.26 -5.02
C ASN A 177 -15.95 -6.87 -3.92
N THR A 178 -16.23 -5.58 -3.82
CA THR A 178 -17.10 -5.03 -2.77
C THR A 178 -18.57 -5.44 -2.91
N ASN A 179 -19.02 -5.89 -4.10
CA ASN A 179 -20.39 -6.38 -4.30
C ASN A 179 -20.60 -7.81 -3.77
N THR A 180 -19.56 -8.62 -3.83
CA THR A 180 -19.61 -10.03 -3.33
C THR A 180 -19.07 -10.16 -1.91
N GLY A 181 -18.52 -9.09 -1.35
CA GLY A 181 -17.87 -9.13 -0.04
C GLY A 181 -16.54 -9.89 -0.06
N THR A 182 -15.87 -9.93 -1.21
CA THR A 182 -14.53 -10.52 -1.31
C THR A 182 -13.49 -9.46 -0.97
N PHE A 183 -12.85 -9.60 0.18
CA PHE A 183 -11.82 -8.68 0.66
C PHE A 183 -10.52 -9.44 0.94
N PHE A 184 -9.41 -8.72 0.87
CA PHE A 184 -8.12 -9.25 1.28
C PHE A 184 -8.06 -9.28 2.82
N VAL A 185 -7.89 -10.47 3.38
CA VAL A 185 -7.72 -10.70 4.81
C VAL A 185 -6.36 -11.38 4.99
N PRO A 186 -5.32 -10.66 5.41
CA PRO A 186 -3.94 -11.18 5.40
C PRO A 186 -3.77 -12.43 6.25
N ASP A 187 -4.51 -12.57 7.36
CA ASP A 187 -4.40 -13.73 8.25
C ASP A 187 -5.12 -14.98 7.72
N GLU A 188 -6.00 -14.83 6.74
CA GLU A 188 -6.76 -15.92 6.13
C GLU A 188 -6.18 -16.35 4.77
N ASP A 189 -5.30 -15.54 4.18
CA ASP A 189 -4.70 -15.85 2.89
C ASP A 189 -3.36 -16.60 3.05
N PRO A 190 -3.31 -17.91 2.70
CA PRO A 190 -2.10 -18.71 2.83
C PRO A 190 -0.98 -18.30 1.87
N ALA A 191 -1.27 -17.48 0.86
CA ALA A 191 -0.28 -16.94 -0.06
C ALA A 191 0.53 -15.78 0.54
N VAL A 192 0.13 -15.26 1.70
CA VAL A 192 0.91 -14.20 2.38
C VAL A 192 2.20 -14.79 2.93
N ILE A 193 3.33 -14.25 2.45
CA ILE A 193 4.69 -14.59 2.87
C ILE A 193 5.17 -13.68 3.99
N ALA A 194 4.90 -12.37 3.86
CA ALA A 194 5.22 -11.38 4.88
C ALA A 194 4.13 -10.31 4.93
N TYR A 195 3.91 -9.73 6.11
CA TYR A 195 2.91 -8.71 6.33
C TYR A 195 3.36 -7.72 7.40
N GLY A 196 3.00 -6.45 7.20
CA GLY A 196 3.15 -5.40 8.19
C GLY A 196 2.09 -4.33 8.02
N GLU A 197 1.64 -3.72 9.12
CA GLU A 197 0.63 -2.65 9.08
C GLU A 197 0.85 -1.58 10.14
N LEU A 198 0.33 -0.39 9.85
CA LEU A 198 0.25 0.75 10.76
C LEU A 198 -1.18 1.30 10.75
N GLU A 199 -1.87 1.26 11.88
CA GLU A 199 -3.11 1.96 12.11
C GLU A 199 -2.85 3.35 12.70
N ILE A 200 -3.50 4.37 12.17
CA ILE A 200 -3.27 5.77 12.51
C ILE A 200 -4.59 6.37 13.03
N PRO A 201 -4.86 6.26 14.34
CA PRO A 201 -6.09 6.80 14.93
C PRO A 201 -5.96 8.30 15.27
N GLU A 202 -4.74 8.82 15.40
CA GLU A 202 -4.49 10.15 15.92
C GLU A 202 -4.31 11.20 14.83
N ASN A 203 -4.74 12.44 15.15
CA ASN A 203 -4.48 13.59 14.30
C ASN A 203 -3.00 13.99 14.37
N SER A 204 -2.37 14.14 13.23
CA SER A 204 -0.98 14.61 13.11
C SER A 204 -0.82 16.13 13.33
N ASN A 205 -1.94 16.86 13.48
CA ASN A 205 -1.98 18.32 13.71
C ASN A 205 -1.25 19.15 12.63
N GLY A 206 -1.30 18.66 11.38
CA GLY A 206 -0.66 19.34 10.26
C GLY A 206 0.86 19.18 10.21
N GLU A 207 1.38 18.12 10.80
CA GLU A 207 2.80 17.76 10.73
C GLU A 207 2.97 16.40 10.07
N TYR A 208 4.05 16.22 9.32
CA TYR A 208 4.47 14.89 8.90
C TYR A 208 5.09 14.12 10.05
N LYS A 209 4.78 12.84 10.13
CA LYS A 209 5.38 11.90 11.08
C LYS A 209 6.09 10.81 10.30
N GLU A 210 7.31 10.56 10.67
CA GLU A 210 8.10 9.44 10.18
C GLU A 210 7.55 8.13 10.74
N PHE A 211 7.59 7.05 9.95
CA PHE A 211 7.20 5.72 10.39
C PHE A 211 8.09 4.65 9.76
N THR A 212 8.13 3.52 10.44
CA THR A 212 8.68 2.27 9.91
C THR A 212 7.71 1.16 10.26
N ILE A 213 7.35 0.34 9.27
CA ILE A 213 6.53 -0.86 9.43
C ILE A 213 7.41 -2.06 9.17
N ASP A 214 7.77 -2.80 10.21
CA ASP A 214 8.48 -4.06 10.09
C ASP A 214 7.59 -5.11 9.42
N LEU A 215 8.15 -5.91 8.52
CA LEU A 215 7.45 -7.03 7.88
C LEU A 215 7.67 -8.32 8.67
N GLU A 216 6.60 -8.88 9.21
CA GLU A 216 6.62 -10.20 9.81
C GLU A 216 6.56 -11.28 8.72
N TYR A 217 7.68 -11.97 8.53
CA TYR A 217 7.79 -13.09 7.61
C TYR A 217 7.16 -14.35 8.20
N ARG A 218 6.16 -14.90 7.50
CA ARG A 218 5.51 -16.18 7.83
C ARG A 218 6.23 -17.36 7.18
N ASP A 219 7.00 -17.07 6.13
CA ASP A 219 7.77 -18.06 5.38
C ASP A 219 9.08 -17.44 4.88
N LEU A 220 10.20 -18.06 5.22
CA LEU A 220 11.52 -17.58 4.83
C LEU A 220 12.09 -18.29 3.59
N GLU A 221 11.40 -19.29 3.06
CA GLU A 221 11.84 -20.09 1.92
C GLU A 221 11.11 -19.72 0.62
N ARG A 222 9.82 -19.37 0.70
CA ARG A 222 9.04 -18.97 -0.47
C ARG A 222 9.52 -17.62 -1.01
N ILE A 223 9.60 -17.54 -2.34
CA ILE A 223 9.94 -16.30 -3.06
C ILE A 223 8.66 -15.54 -3.36
N PRO A 224 8.55 -14.25 -3.02
CA PRO A 224 7.42 -13.44 -3.40
C PRO A 224 7.27 -13.36 -4.93
N THR A 225 6.03 -13.29 -5.38
CA THR A 225 5.68 -12.99 -6.79
C THR A 225 4.99 -11.65 -6.92
N HIS A 226 4.36 -11.18 -5.84
CA HIS A 226 3.64 -9.92 -5.81
C HIS A 226 3.89 -9.16 -4.51
N VAL A 227 3.86 -7.83 -4.62
CA VAL A 227 3.79 -6.91 -3.48
C VAL A 227 2.47 -6.16 -3.50
N LEU A 228 1.85 -6.06 -2.34
CA LEU A 228 0.70 -5.19 -2.10
C LEU A 228 1.10 -4.14 -1.06
N VAL A 229 1.09 -2.87 -1.47
CA VAL A 229 1.18 -1.71 -0.57
C VAL A 229 -0.11 -0.94 -0.68
N VAL A 230 -0.73 -0.64 0.44
CA VAL A 230 -1.97 0.15 0.50
C VAL A 230 -1.83 1.23 1.56
N ALA A 231 -2.27 2.45 1.21
CA ALA A 231 -2.53 3.51 2.18
C ALA A 231 -3.96 4.02 1.99
N THR A 232 -4.67 4.25 3.10
CA THR A 232 -6.05 4.74 3.08
C THR A 232 -6.34 5.69 4.22
N ALA A 233 -7.07 6.76 3.93
CA ALA A 233 -7.52 7.73 4.92
C ALA A 233 -8.68 7.21 5.79
N SER A 234 -9.29 6.07 5.42
CA SER A 234 -10.41 5.45 6.13
C SER A 234 -10.29 3.93 6.10
N LYS A 235 -9.96 3.33 7.24
CA LYS A 235 -9.68 1.88 7.39
C LYS A 235 -10.81 0.98 6.85
N TYR A 236 -12.05 1.41 6.98
CA TYR A 236 -13.23 0.64 6.59
C TYR A 236 -13.87 1.11 5.27
N ALA A 237 -13.09 1.81 4.43
CA ALA A 237 -13.59 2.34 3.16
C ALA A 237 -14.14 1.27 2.21
N ASP A 238 -13.58 0.07 2.21
CA ASP A 238 -14.04 -1.07 1.41
C ASP A 238 -15.45 -1.51 1.79
N TYR A 239 -15.87 -1.21 3.02
CA TYR A 239 -17.23 -1.39 3.53
C TYR A 239 -18.07 -0.12 3.47
N PHE A 240 -17.66 0.86 2.66
CA PHE A 240 -18.35 2.17 2.52
C PHE A 240 -18.56 2.90 3.86
N THR A 241 -17.65 2.67 4.81
CA THR A 241 -17.68 3.20 6.17
C THR A 241 -16.47 4.10 6.40
N GLY A 242 -16.72 5.31 6.94
CA GLY A 242 -15.66 6.28 7.26
C GLY A 242 -16.18 7.68 7.52
N GLY A 243 -15.27 8.60 7.84
CA GLY A 243 -15.52 10.02 8.06
C GLY A 243 -15.30 10.82 6.78
N VAL A 244 -16.36 11.49 6.28
CA VAL A 244 -16.20 12.37 5.12
C VAL A 244 -15.28 13.53 5.48
N GLY A 245 -14.20 13.70 4.68
CA GLY A 245 -13.14 14.69 4.91
C GLY A 245 -11.98 14.17 5.76
N SER A 246 -11.97 12.87 6.19
CA SER A 246 -10.73 12.26 6.70
C SER A 246 -9.67 12.36 5.62
N THR A 247 -8.52 12.94 5.96
CA THR A 247 -7.46 13.26 4.99
C THR A 247 -6.13 12.71 5.46
N MET A 248 -5.47 11.95 4.59
CA MET A 248 -4.11 11.46 4.80
C MET A 248 -3.21 11.96 3.68
N TYR A 249 -2.01 12.34 4.05
CA TYR A 249 -0.89 12.58 3.15
C TYR A 249 0.15 11.52 3.41
N ILE A 250 0.78 11.01 2.36
CA ILE A 250 1.94 10.13 2.43
C ILE A 250 3.01 10.62 1.47
N ASP A 251 4.28 10.38 1.85
CA ASP A 251 5.42 10.86 1.10
C ASP A 251 6.65 10.00 1.36
N GLU A 252 7.60 9.98 0.39
CA GLU A 252 8.93 9.38 0.52
C GLU A 252 8.91 7.95 1.11
N PHE A 253 8.13 7.06 0.48
CA PHE A 253 8.16 5.64 0.85
C PHE A 253 9.43 4.98 0.31
N GLU A 254 10.00 4.09 1.09
CA GLU A 254 11.11 3.24 0.68
C GLU A 254 11.06 1.89 1.40
N PHE A 255 11.58 0.85 0.76
CA PHE A 255 11.82 -0.43 1.40
C PHE A 255 13.21 -0.47 2.03
N ILE A 256 13.28 -1.04 3.23
CA ILE A 256 14.54 -1.32 3.94
C ILE A 256 14.89 -2.78 3.71
N PHE A 257 16.16 -3.03 3.40
CA PHE A 257 16.76 -4.34 3.21
C PHE A 257 17.94 -4.47 4.18
N GLU A 258 17.91 -5.48 5.03
CA GLU A 258 19.01 -5.74 5.99
C GLU A 258 19.56 -7.17 5.81
#